data_07bf1abc50f33956d1d054fac0d1cc5f
#
_entry.id   07bf1abc50f33956d1d054fac0d1cc5f
#
_cell.length_a   1.000
_cell.length_b   1.000
_cell.length_c   1.000
_cell.angle_alpha   90.00
_cell.angle_beta   90.00
_cell.angle_gamma   90.00
#
_symmetry.space_group_name_H-M   'P 1'
#
loop_
_entity.id
_entity.type
_entity.pdbx_description
1 polymer ?
#
loop_
_entity_poly.entity_id
_entity_poly.type
_entity_poly.pdbx_seq_one_letter_code
_entity_poly.pdbx_strand_id
1 'polypeptide(L)'
;MTRVWFSKRRLLGNQGGFTLIELMIVIAIIGILAAIAIPIYSNMQARARTAKAQSDLRGMYSALVAFGAHCGDVPNAGTFPVTWAAAGTVACPVSGAGNLTMMGNTVTDTNNVPAGPFYQPSTTITPPNGWAYTYARTGAAQFTLVGTSTADMPGGSVSFP
;
A
#
# COMPACT_ATOMS: atom_id res chain seq x y z
N MET A 1 41.21 -65.83 6.78
CA MET A 1 41.22 -64.44 6.28
C MET A 1 40.51 -64.41 4.95
N THR A 2 39.19 -64.11 4.93
CA THR A 2 38.36 -64.06 3.72
C THR A 2 38.18 -62.60 3.31
N ARG A 3 38.74 -62.22 2.15
CA ARG A 3 38.58 -60.90 1.54
C ARG A 3 37.25 -60.84 0.83
N VAL A 4 36.30 -60.06 1.36
CA VAL A 4 35.01 -59.76 0.65
C VAL A 4 35.29 -58.65 -0.35
N TRP A 5 35.21 -58.97 -1.63
CA TRP A 5 35.27 -58.03 -2.74
C TRP A 5 33.91 -57.39 -2.90
N PHE A 6 33.74 -56.12 -2.49
CA PHE A 6 32.57 -55.33 -2.84
C PHE A 6 32.68 -54.84 -4.29
N SER A 7 31.99 -55.49 -5.19
CA SER A 7 31.79 -55.05 -6.57
C SER A 7 30.89 -53.81 -6.54
N LYS A 8 31.49 -52.60 -6.69
CA LYS A 8 30.72 -51.39 -6.98
C LYS A 8 30.10 -51.52 -8.36
N ARG A 9 28.81 -51.91 -8.42
CA ARG A 9 27.99 -51.75 -9.62
C ARG A 9 27.88 -50.27 -9.91
N ARG A 10 28.61 -49.73 -10.87
CA ARG A 10 28.35 -48.42 -11.47
C ARG A 10 27.01 -48.53 -12.16
N LEU A 11 25.99 -47.93 -11.58
CA LEU A 11 24.75 -47.61 -12.30
C LEU A 11 25.13 -46.55 -13.34
N LEU A 12 25.53 -47.02 -14.53
CA LEU A 12 25.58 -46.16 -15.72
C LEU A 12 24.12 -45.84 -16.08
N GLY A 13 23.51 -44.89 -15.33
CA GLY A 13 22.28 -44.26 -15.74
C GLY A 13 22.54 -43.59 -17.11
N ASN A 14 21.65 -43.79 -18.04
CA ASN A 14 21.68 -43.21 -19.38
C ASN A 14 21.72 -41.67 -19.23
N GLN A 15 22.92 -41.07 -19.23
CA GLN A 15 23.12 -39.65 -19.19
C GLN A 15 22.89 -39.08 -20.59
N GLY A 16 21.62 -38.99 -21.00
CA GLY A 16 21.22 -38.20 -22.14
C GLY A 16 21.49 -36.74 -21.86
N GLY A 17 22.60 -36.21 -22.40
CA GLY A 17 22.88 -34.77 -22.33
C GLY A 17 21.95 -33.97 -23.21
N PHE A 18 21.59 -32.76 -22.80
CA PHE A 18 20.86 -31.81 -23.63
C PHE A 18 21.69 -31.43 -24.87
N THR A 19 21.03 -31.31 -26.00
CA THR A 19 21.68 -30.81 -27.21
C THR A 19 21.75 -29.27 -27.14
N LEU A 20 22.76 -28.69 -27.79
CA LEU A 20 22.91 -27.22 -27.85
C LEU A 20 21.70 -26.60 -28.55
N ILE A 21 21.13 -27.25 -29.55
CA ILE A 21 19.96 -26.77 -30.28
C ILE A 21 18.70 -26.72 -29.41
N GLU A 22 18.49 -27.70 -28.51
CA GLU A 22 17.36 -27.68 -27.56
C GLU A 22 17.45 -26.49 -26.64
N LEU A 23 18.64 -26.16 -26.13
CA LEU A 23 18.82 -24.99 -25.27
C LEU A 23 18.57 -23.70 -26.07
N MET A 24 19.07 -23.61 -27.31
CA MET A 24 18.86 -22.42 -28.14
C MET A 24 17.38 -22.18 -28.47
N ILE A 25 16.60 -23.20 -28.76
CA ILE A 25 15.17 -23.05 -29.02
C ILE A 25 14.45 -22.57 -27.77
N VAL A 26 14.77 -23.10 -26.60
CA VAL A 26 14.14 -22.72 -25.34
C VAL A 26 14.38 -21.23 -25.02
N ILE A 27 15.64 -20.76 -25.12
CA ILE A 27 15.94 -19.35 -24.87
C ILE A 27 15.30 -18.41 -25.88
N ALA A 28 15.19 -18.84 -27.15
CA ALA A 28 14.51 -18.07 -28.18
C ALA A 28 13.01 -17.91 -27.88
N ILE A 29 12.34 -18.98 -27.47
CA ILE A 29 10.92 -18.93 -27.10
C ILE A 29 10.72 -18.05 -25.86
N ILE A 30 11.56 -18.22 -24.83
CA ILE A 30 11.50 -17.38 -23.61
C ILE A 30 11.71 -15.90 -23.98
N GLY A 31 12.65 -15.58 -24.86
CA GLY A 31 12.91 -14.23 -25.33
C GLY A 31 11.70 -13.58 -25.98
N ILE A 32 11.00 -14.32 -26.85
CA ILE A 32 9.77 -13.84 -27.51
C ILE A 32 8.67 -13.60 -26.48
N LEU A 33 8.44 -14.54 -25.57
CA LEU A 33 7.43 -14.41 -24.52
C LEU A 33 7.73 -13.24 -23.58
N ALA A 34 8.99 -13.08 -23.17
CA ALA A 34 9.42 -12.00 -22.29
C ALA A 34 9.23 -10.61 -22.96
N ALA A 35 9.50 -10.48 -24.24
CA ALA A 35 9.32 -9.23 -24.98
C ALA A 35 7.87 -8.72 -24.94
N ILE A 36 6.89 -9.60 -24.87
CA ILE A 36 5.46 -9.27 -24.76
C ILE A 36 5.05 -9.09 -23.30
N ALA A 37 5.56 -9.94 -22.40
CA ALA A 37 5.12 -9.99 -21.02
C ALA A 37 5.59 -8.78 -20.19
N ILE A 38 6.82 -8.29 -20.40
CA ILE A 38 7.41 -7.20 -19.61
C ILE A 38 6.58 -5.89 -19.69
N PRO A 39 6.22 -5.37 -20.88
CA PRO A 39 5.43 -4.14 -20.95
C PRO A 39 4.01 -4.30 -20.40
N ILE A 40 3.41 -5.47 -20.56
CA ILE A 40 2.08 -5.73 -19.97
C ILE A 40 2.16 -5.72 -18.45
N TYR A 41 3.16 -6.37 -17.88
CA TYR A 41 3.35 -6.45 -16.43
C TYR A 41 3.58 -5.07 -15.79
N SER A 42 4.38 -4.20 -16.41
CA SER A 42 4.60 -2.84 -15.92
C SER A 42 3.32 -2.00 -15.90
N ASN A 43 2.49 -2.11 -16.94
CA ASN A 43 1.20 -1.43 -17.01
C ASN A 43 0.21 -1.94 -15.95
N MET A 44 0.22 -3.24 -15.67
CA MET A 44 -0.61 -3.82 -14.61
C MET A 44 -0.19 -3.33 -13.22
N GLN A 45 1.12 -3.21 -12.97
CA GLN A 45 1.63 -2.66 -11.73
C GLN A 45 1.21 -1.19 -11.53
N ALA A 46 1.29 -0.36 -12.56
CA ALA A 46 0.86 1.02 -12.52
C ALA A 46 -0.63 1.14 -12.14
N ARG A 47 -1.48 0.33 -12.80
CA ARG A 47 -2.93 0.28 -12.47
C ARG A 47 -3.19 -0.19 -11.05
N ALA A 48 -2.44 -1.18 -10.55
CA ALA A 48 -2.59 -1.68 -9.19
C ALA A 48 -2.20 -0.61 -8.15
N ARG A 49 -1.11 0.15 -8.39
CA ARG A 49 -0.73 1.28 -7.51
C ARG A 49 -1.79 2.37 -7.52
N THR A 50 -2.34 2.71 -8.68
CA THR A 50 -3.42 3.70 -8.80
C THR A 50 -4.68 3.25 -8.05
N ALA A 51 -5.10 1.99 -8.22
CA ALA A 51 -6.25 1.44 -7.51
C ALA A 51 -6.05 1.43 -5.98
N LYS A 52 -4.83 1.08 -5.52
CA LYS A 52 -4.49 1.15 -4.10
C LYS A 52 -4.58 2.58 -3.59
N ALA A 53 -3.99 3.54 -4.29
CA ALA A 53 -4.03 4.95 -3.90
C ALA A 53 -5.47 5.47 -3.79
N GLN A 54 -6.33 5.15 -4.74
CA GLN A 54 -7.76 5.51 -4.70
C GLN A 54 -8.48 4.87 -3.52
N SER A 55 -8.19 3.61 -3.21
CA SER A 55 -8.77 2.90 -2.06
C SER A 55 -8.34 3.54 -0.74
N ASP A 56 -7.05 3.81 -0.58
CA ASP A 56 -6.49 4.44 0.62
C ASP A 56 -7.13 5.83 0.85
N LEU A 57 -7.19 6.66 -0.18
CA LEU A 57 -7.77 8.00 -0.10
C LEU A 57 -9.27 7.98 0.21
N ARG A 58 -10.04 7.06 -0.37
CA ARG A 58 -11.48 6.91 -0.05
C ARG A 58 -11.68 6.48 1.39
N GLY A 59 -10.88 5.54 1.88
CA GLY A 59 -10.93 5.11 3.28
C GLY A 59 -10.63 6.26 4.24
N MET A 60 -9.59 7.04 3.97
CA MET A 60 -9.26 8.22 4.77
C MET A 60 -10.34 9.30 4.69
N TYR A 61 -10.88 9.56 3.50
CA TYR A 61 -11.95 10.54 3.33
C TYR A 61 -13.17 10.19 4.17
N SER A 62 -13.64 8.94 4.09
CA SER A 62 -14.81 8.50 4.86
C SER A 62 -14.58 8.61 6.37
N ALA A 63 -13.37 8.28 6.81
CA ALA A 63 -13.00 8.39 8.22
C ALA A 63 -12.90 9.84 8.70
N LEU A 64 -12.35 10.74 7.88
CA LEU A 64 -12.30 12.19 8.18
C LEU A 64 -13.69 12.83 8.24
N VAL A 65 -14.59 12.44 7.32
CA VAL A 65 -15.99 12.91 7.34
C VAL A 65 -16.69 12.45 8.61
N ALA A 66 -16.53 11.18 9.00
CA ALA A 66 -17.10 10.66 10.22
C ALA A 66 -16.52 11.34 11.48
N PHE A 67 -15.21 11.59 11.49
CA PHE A 67 -14.55 12.33 12.57
C PHE A 67 -15.09 13.77 12.67
N GLY A 68 -15.17 14.48 11.54
CA GLY A 68 -15.68 15.83 11.48
C GLY A 68 -17.16 15.94 11.90
N ALA A 69 -17.97 14.94 11.55
CA ALA A 69 -19.37 14.87 11.97
C ALA A 69 -19.53 14.71 13.50
N HIS A 70 -18.59 14.00 14.14
CA HIS A 70 -18.60 13.79 15.59
C HIS A 70 -17.99 14.97 16.35
N CYS A 71 -16.84 15.46 15.91
CA CYS A 71 -16.09 16.50 16.61
C CYS A 71 -16.45 17.94 16.18
N GLY A 72 -17.19 18.12 15.09
CA GLY A 72 -17.48 19.44 14.53
C GLY A 72 -16.32 20.06 13.74
N ASP A 73 -15.16 19.42 13.76
CA ASP A 73 -13.95 19.86 13.05
C ASP A 73 -13.06 18.66 12.68
N VAL A 74 -12.09 18.88 11.82
CA VAL A 74 -11.12 17.87 11.37
C VAL A 74 -9.72 18.20 11.90
N PRO A 75 -8.82 17.20 12.02
CA PRO A 75 -7.43 17.45 12.44
C PRO A 75 -6.74 18.48 11.55
N ASN A 76 -5.89 19.32 12.13
CA ASN A 76 -5.26 20.43 11.39
C ASN A 76 -4.11 19.97 10.49
N ALA A 77 -3.34 18.99 10.92
CA ALA A 77 -2.08 18.61 10.27
C ALA A 77 -1.95 17.11 10.13
N GLY A 78 -1.21 16.71 9.11
CA GLY A 78 -0.78 15.34 8.92
C GLY A 78 0.14 15.23 7.70
N THR A 79 1.19 14.45 7.85
CA THR A 79 2.14 14.15 6.77
C THR A 79 2.15 12.65 6.52
N PHE A 80 2.34 12.26 5.27
CA PHE A 80 2.41 10.86 4.90
C PHE A 80 3.87 10.39 4.73
N PRO A 81 4.19 9.15 5.09
CA PRO A 81 3.29 8.13 5.64
C PRO A 81 2.76 8.49 7.03
N VAL A 82 1.49 8.17 7.31
CA VAL A 82 0.88 8.40 8.61
C VAL A 82 0.65 7.08 9.33
N THR A 83 1.11 6.99 10.59
CA THR A 83 0.79 5.88 11.50
C THR A 83 -0.26 6.36 12.48
N TRP A 84 -1.40 5.68 12.51
CA TRP A 84 -2.48 6.01 13.42
C TRP A 84 -2.05 5.70 14.85
N ALA A 85 -2.43 6.55 15.78
CA ALA A 85 -2.12 6.33 17.19
C ALA A 85 -2.61 4.96 17.68
N ALA A 86 -1.93 4.40 18.67
CA ALA A 86 -2.44 3.24 19.39
C ALA A 86 -3.78 3.58 20.05
N ALA A 87 -4.65 2.57 20.21
CA ALA A 87 -5.96 2.77 20.81
C ALA A 87 -5.85 3.47 22.18
N GLY A 88 -6.56 4.56 22.32
CA GLY A 88 -6.61 5.40 23.53
C GLY A 88 -7.84 6.28 23.48
N THR A 89 -8.06 7.10 24.50
CA THR A 89 -9.14 8.08 24.54
C THR A 89 -8.57 9.47 24.59
N VAL A 90 -9.02 10.35 23.68
CA VAL A 90 -8.61 11.76 23.60
C VAL A 90 -9.84 12.64 23.41
N ALA A 91 -9.77 13.89 23.81
CA ALA A 91 -10.82 14.85 23.50
C ALA A 91 -10.80 15.22 22.02
N CYS A 92 -11.96 15.58 21.46
CA CYS A 92 -12.03 16.18 20.13
C CYS A 92 -11.12 17.42 20.07
N PRO A 93 -10.41 17.62 18.95
CA PRO A 93 -9.55 18.80 18.81
C PRO A 93 -10.41 20.08 18.83
N VAL A 94 -9.98 21.06 19.60
CA VAL A 94 -10.50 22.42 19.45
C VAL A 94 -10.04 22.99 18.11
N SER A 95 -10.80 23.92 17.55
CA SER A 95 -10.59 24.49 16.21
C SER A 95 -9.10 24.69 15.85
N GLY A 96 -8.66 24.02 14.82
CA GLY A 96 -7.30 24.10 14.32
C GLY A 96 -6.24 23.34 15.13
N ALA A 97 -6.61 22.51 16.10
CA ALA A 97 -5.68 21.63 16.83
C ALA A 97 -5.80 20.16 16.37
N GLY A 98 -4.86 19.35 16.80
CA GLY A 98 -4.84 17.90 16.52
C GLY A 98 -4.08 17.52 15.26
N ASN A 99 -3.75 16.24 15.19
CA ASN A 99 -3.01 15.62 14.09
C ASN A 99 -3.83 14.45 13.55
N LEU A 100 -3.66 14.11 12.28
CA LEU A 100 -4.29 12.95 11.64
C LEU A 100 -4.13 11.65 12.45
N THR A 101 -3.02 11.48 13.16
CA THR A 101 -2.75 10.28 13.97
C THR A 101 -3.83 10.00 15.02
N MET A 102 -4.53 11.04 15.49
CA MET A 102 -5.58 10.87 16.51
C MET A 102 -6.82 10.11 16.03
N MET A 103 -7.00 9.94 14.73
CA MET A 103 -8.11 9.15 14.19
C MET A 103 -8.04 7.65 14.57
N GLY A 104 -6.89 7.17 15.04
CA GLY A 104 -6.74 5.85 15.65
C GLY A 104 -7.27 5.75 17.08
N ASN A 105 -7.61 6.86 17.73
CA ASN A 105 -8.14 6.90 19.09
C ASN A 105 -9.66 6.90 19.11
N THR A 106 -10.22 6.54 20.26
CA THR A 106 -11.58 6.92 20.62
C THR A 106 -11.57 8.41 21.01
N VAL A 107 -12.40 9.21 20.38
CA VAL A 107 -12.50 10.66 20.66
C VAL A 107 -13.79 10.96 21.42
N THR A 108 -13.71 11.87 22.37
CA THR A 108 -14.87 12.35 23.12
C THR A 108 -15.20 13.78 22.74
N ASP A 109 -16.47 14.05 22.47
CA ASP A 109 -16.97 15.39 22.18
C ASP A 109 -17.11 16.25 23.46
N THR A 110 -17.57 17.48 23.31
CA THR A 110 -17.81 18.40 24.41
C THR A 110 -18.88 17.94 25.40
N ASN A 111 -19.73 17.00 25.00
CA ASN A 111 -20.75 16.37 25.83
C ASN A 111 -20.26 15.06 26.47
N ASN A 112 -18.96 14.78 26.34
CA ASN A 112 -18.32 13.56 26.82
C ASN A 112 -18.84 12.26 26.16
N VAL A 113 -19.37 12.36 24.94
CA VAL A 113 -19.81 11.21 24.14
C VAL A 113 -18.62 10.63 23.37
N PRO A 114 -18.26 9.37 23.57
CA PRO A 114 -17.16 8.74 22.84
C PRO A 114 -17.57 8.29 21.45
N ALA A 115 -16.69 8.43 20.47
CA ALA A 115 -16.81 7.81 19.15
C ALA A 115 -15.44 7.39 18.58
N GLY A 116 -15.44 6.50 17.64
CA GLY A 116 -14.23 5.94 17.01
C GLY A 116 -13.78 4.62 17.64
N PRO A 117 -12.59 4.13 17.30
CA PRO A 117 -11.62 4.78 16.41
C PRO A 117 -12.16 4.89 14.98
N PHE A 118 -11.87 6.01 14.33
CA PHE A 118 -12.32 6.27 12.95
C PHE A 118 -11.45 5.58 11.91
N TYR A 119 -10.23 5.23 12.31
CA TYR A 119 -9.31 4.41 11.54
C TYR A 119 -8.68 3.35 12.44
N GLN A 120 -8.23 2.23 11.85
CA GLN A 120 -7.70 1.14 12.64
C GLN A 120 -6.44 1.57 13.40
N PRO A 121 -6.41 1.45 14.75
CA PRO A 121 -5.27 1.85 15.58
C PRO A 121 -3.98 1.13 15.16
N SER A 122 -2.84 1.79 15.33
CA SER A 122 -1.50 1.26 15.06
C SER A 122 -1.25 0.81 13.62
N THR A 123 -2.14 1.13 12.68
CA THR A 123 -1.90 0.90 11.25
C THR A 123 -1.15 2.07 10.62
N THR A 124 -0.37 1.79 9.58
CA THR A 124 0.34 2.83 8.82
C THR A 124 -0.18 2.88 7.40
N ILE A 125 -0.61 4.05 6.95
CA ILE A 125 -0.88 4.30 5.54
C ILE A 125 0.40 4.81 4.89
N THR A 126 0.93 3.99 3.98
CA THR A 126 2.08 4.34 3.16
C THR A 126 1.61 4.46 1.72
N PRO A 127 1.82 5.62 1.08
CA PRO A 127 1.55 5.77 -0.34
C PRO A 127 2.27 4.68 -1.15
N PRO A 128 1.65 4.15 -2.22
CA PRO A 128 2.35 3.25 -3.14
C PRO A 128 3.60 3.91 -3.73
N ASN A 129 4.57 3.12 -4.17
CA ASN A 129 5.79 3.65 -4.77
C ASN A 129 5.47 4.59 -5.94
N GLY A 130 6.07 5.78 -5.93
CA GLY A 130 5.81 6.83 -6.91
C GLY A 130 4.56 7.67 -6.66
N TRP A 131 3.87 7.47 -5.52
CA TRP A 131 2.73 8.27 -5.08
C TRP A 131 3.09 9.13 -3.88
N ALA A 132 2.48 10.31 -3.80
CA ALA A 132 2.49 11.18 -2.62
C ALA A 132 1.07 11.54 -2.23
N TYR A 133 0.76 11.50 -0.93
CA TYR A 133 -0.53 11.96 -0.40
C TYR A 133 -0.34 13.28 0.32
N THR A 134 -1.27 14.18 0.11
CA THR A 134 -1.30 15.49 0.75
C THR A 134 -2.67 15.68 1.40
N TYR A 135 -2.66 16.08 2.65
CA TYR A 135 -3.83 16.46 3.42
C TYR A 135 -3.70 17.93 3.83
N ALA A 136 -4.75 18.69 3.64
CA ALA A 136 -4.82 20.07 4.10
C ALA A 136 -6.22 20.36 4.63
N ARG A 137 -6.29 20.87 5.87
CA ARG A 137 -7.51 21.45 6.42
C ARG A 137 -7.72 22.84 5.80
N THR A 138 -8.91 23.09 5.30
CA THR A 138 -9.28 24.35 4.61
C THR A 138 -10.28 25.18 5.41
N GLY A 139 -10.93 24.59 6.43
CA GLY A 139 -11.91 25.27 7.27
C GLY A 139 -12.41 24.36 8.39
N ALA A 140 -13.41 24.81 9.14
CA ALA A 140 -14.08 23.96 10.13
C ALA A 140 -14.78 22.80 9.40
N ALA A 141 -14.42 21.57 9.75
CA ALA A 141 -14.88 20.34 9.11
C ALA A 141 -14.64 20.28 7.58
N GLN A 142 -13.81 21.16 7.04
CA GLN A 142 -13.45 21.21 5.62
C GLN A 142 -11.98 20.84 5.42
N PHE A 143 -11.72 19.97 4.44
CA PHE A 143 -10.37 19.52 4.12
C PHE A 143 -10.24 19.14 2.65
N THR A 144 -9.02 19.09 2.17
CA THR A 144 -8.68 18.49 0.87
C THR A 144 -7.74 17.33 1.09
N LEU A 145 -7.94 16.25 0.37
CA LEU A 145 -7.10 15.06 0.38
C LEU A 145 -6.74 14.72 -1.06
N VAL A 146 -5.45 14.78 -1.37
CA VAL A 146 -4.94 14.64 -2.74
C VAL A 146 -3.87 13.58 -2.79
N GLY A 147 -3.98 12.68 -3.75
CA GLY A 147 -2.92 11.76 -4.14
C GLY A 147 -2.38 12.13 -5.52
N THR A 148 -1.07 12.29 -5.62
CA THR A 148 -0.37 12.61 -6.87
C THR A 148 0.63 11.54 -7.23
N SER A 149 0.79 11.26 -8.51
CA SER A 149 1.85 10.39 -9.02
C SER A 149 2.39 10.98 -10.31
N THR A 150 3.71 11.02 -10.41
CA THR A 150 4.42 11.45 -11.63
C THR A 150 4.66 10.28 -12.60
N ALA A 151 4.72 9.07 -12.10
CA ALA A 151 5.04 7.87 -12.88
C ALA A 151 3.79 7.19 -13.46
N ASP A 152 2.74 7.01 -12.63
CA ASP A 152 1.56 6.23 -13.02
C ASP A 152 0.46 7.09 -13.65
N MET A 153 0.45 8.39 -13.35
CA MET A 153 -0.50 9.38 -13.88
C MET A 153 0.22 10.72 -14.07
N PRO A 154 1.03 10.89 -15.13
CA PRO A 154 1.76 12.12 -15.38
C PRO A 154 0.82 13.34 -15.44
N GLY A 155 0.99 14.28 -14.50
CA GLY A 155 0.11 15.45 -14.35
C GLY A 155 -1.30 15.15 -13.83
N GLY A 156 -1.60 13.90 -13.45
CA GLY A 156 -2.87 13.49 -12.86
C GLY A 156 -2.84 13.46 -11.33
N SER A 157 -4.02 13.69 -10.75
CA SER A 157 -4.24 13.58 -9.31
C SER A 157 -5.58 12.93 -9.02
N VAL A 158 -5.67 12.28 -7.87
CA VAL A 158 -6.93 11.85 -7.27
C VAL A 158 -7.20 12.78 -6.11
N SER A 159 -8.28 13.52 -6.13
CA SER A 159 -8.64 14.47 -5.08
C SER A 159 -10.05 14.21 -4.55
N PHE A 160 -10.22 14.48 -3.27
CA PHE A 160 -11.51 14.53 -2.58
C PHE A 160 -11.64 15.90 -1.94
N PRO A 161 -12.79 16.56 -2.13
CA PRO A 161 -13.05 17.89 -1.61
C PRO A 161 -13.20 17.88 -0.09
#